data_d227a8bbbd00197de0eaa788d723fd2f
#
_entry.id   d227a8bbbd00197de0eaa788d723fd2f
#
_cell.length_a   1.000
_cell.length_b   1.000
_cell.length_c   1.000
_cell.angle_alpha   90.00
_cell.angle_beta   90.00
_cell.angle_gamma   90.00
#
_symmetry.space_group_name_H-M   'P 1'
#
loop_
_entity.id
_entity.type
_entity.pdbx_description
1 polymer ?
#
loop_
_entity_poly.entity_id
_entity_poly.type
_entity_poly.pdbx_seq_one_letter_code
_entity_poly.pdbx_strand_id
1 'polypeptide(L)'
;MTLELSSSTLEYQSGFGNEFCSEALPGALPVGQNSPQKAPYGLYAELLSGTAFTMIRSEARRTWMYRIQPSANHPAFSKLERQLAGGTLGPVTPNRLRWNPLPIPDASTDFIDGLVAMAANSTADQPSGISIYNYCANSSMQRVFFNADGELLIVPELGRLRIATELGRLDLAPLEIAVIPRGMKFRVELLDAQARGYVAENHGAPLRLPDLGPIGSNGLANPRDFLSPVAHYEDRQQPTQLVQKFLGELWGCELDHSPLNVVAWHGNNVPYKYDLRRFNTIGTVSFDHPDPSIFTVLTSPTSVPGLANLDFVIFPPRWMVAENTFRPPWFHRNLMNEFMGLIQGSYDAKAQGFLPGGASLHSCMSAHGPDGETCSKAIAVDLQPSKIDNTMAFMFETSQVLRATRYALECPQLQTQYDACWASLPVTFTPNRR
;
A
#
# COMPACT_ATOMS: atom_id res chain seq x y z
N MET A 1 -3.26 6.22 33.26
CA MET A 1 -4.40 7.04 32.86
C MET A 1 -4.80 6.57 31.48
N THR A 2 -5.77 5.68 31.40
CA THR A 2 -6.27 5.08 30.16
C THR A 2 -7.06 6.16 29.44
N LEU A 3 -6.56 6.61 28.31
CA LEU A 3 -7.31 7.50 27.39
C LEU A 3 -8.48 6.69 26.85
N GLU A 4 -9.71 7.01 27.26
CA GLU A 4 -10.92 6.55 26.61
C GLU A 4 -10.91 7.09 25.17
N LEU A 5 -10.71 6.19 24.19
CA LEU A 5 -10.87 6.47 22.77
C LEU A 5 -12.35 6.75 22.52
N SER A 6 -12.70 8.04 22.46
CA SER A 6 -14.01 8.48 21.98
C SER A 6 -14.29 7.87 20.62
N SER A 7 -15.39 7.12 20.52
CA SER A 7 -15.88 6.48 19.29
C SER A 7 -16.51 7.47 18.29
N SER A 8 -16.01 8.72 18.20
CA SER A 8 -16.46 9.65 17.19
C SER A 8 -15.94 9.21 15.82
N THR A 9 -16.85 8.93 14.91
CA THR A 9 -16.52 8.68 13.50
C THR A 9 -15.75 9.88 12.96
N LEU A 10 -14.55 9.65 12.39
CA LEU A 10 -13.75 10.73 11.79
C LEU A 10 -14.47 11.28 10.55
N GLU A 11 -14.34 12.58 10.33
CA GLU A 11 -14.79 13.24 9.12
C GLU A 11 -13.70 13.19 8.06
N TYR A 12 -14.11 13.15 6.78
CA TYR A 12 -13.22 13.06 5.63
C TYR A 12 -13.69 13.96 4.48
N GLN A 13 -12.74 14.32 3.62
CA GLN A 13 -12.99 14.98 2.35
C GLN A 13 -12.95 13.95 1.23
N SER A 14 -14.00 13.90 0.39
CA SER A 14 -14.11 12.96 -0.72
C SER A 14 -13.42 13.50 -1.97
N GLY A 15 -12.72 12.64 -2.69
CA GLY A 15 -12.09 12.93 -3.98
C GLY A 15 -10.68 12.38 -4.10
N PHE A 16 -10.18 12.26 -5.34
CA PHE A 16 -8.81 11.86 -5.63
C PHE A 16 -8.09 12.95 -6.42
N GLY A 17 -6.93 13.38 -5.91
CA GLY A 17 -6.10 14.40 -6.58
C GLY A 17 -6.69 15.81 -6.59
N ASN A 18 -7.73 16.07 -5.80
CA ASN A 18 -8.35 17.38 -5.69
C ASN A 18 -7.46 18.38 -4.94
N GLU A 19 -7.69 19.66 -5.17
CA GLU A 19 -7.26 20.73 -4.29
C GLU A 19 -8.18 20.75 -3.06
N PHE A 20 -7.71 20.16 -1.99
CA PHE A 20 -8.42 20.16 -0.72
C PHE A 20 -8.02 21.35 0.13
N CYS A 21 -8.88 21.75 1.04
CA CYS A 21 -8.55 22.67 2.12
C CYS A 21 -9.25 22.26 3.41
N SER A 22 -8.61 22.50 4.53
CA SER A 22 -9.17 22.19 5.85
C SER A 22 -8.52 23.02 6.93
N GLU A 23 -9.29 23.42 7.93
CA GLU A 23 -8.82 24.10 9.13
C GLU A 23 -9.45 23.51 10.39
N ALA A 24 -8.65 23.30 11.42
CA ALA A 24 -9.11 22.80 12.71
C ALA A 24 -9.54 23.94 13.66
N LEU A 25 -9.13 25.17 13.36
CA LEU A 25 -9.59 26.41 14.02
C LEU A 25 -10.16 27.34 12.96
N PRO A 26 -11.38 27.86 13.14
CA PRO A 26 -11.99 28.77 12.18
C PRO A 26 -11.12 30.00 11.90
N GLY A 27 -10.84 30.28 10.64
CA GLY A 27 -10.00 31.39 10.20
C GLY A 27 -8.48 31.15 10.31
N ALA A 28 -8.03 29.91 10.56
CA ALA A 28 -6.62 29.57 10.54
C ALA A 28 -6.06 29.46 9.11
N LEU A 29 -6.94 29.17 8.14
CA LEU A 29 -6.57 29.13 6.72
C LEU A 29 -6.50 30.55 6.15
N PRO A 30 -5.35 31.03 5.66
CA PRO A 30 -5.25 32.35 5.07
C PRO A 30 -6.12 32.48 3.81
N VAL A 31 -6.65 33.68 3.60
CA VAL A 31 -7.41 34.02 2.40
C VAL A 31 -6.51 34.79 1.43
N GLY A 32 -6.33 34.26 0.22
CA GLY A 32 -5.60 34.89 -0.88
C GLY A 32 -4.13 34.53 -0.95
N GLN A 33 -3.33 34.79 0.09
CA GLN A 33 -1.89 34.55 0.06
C GLN A 33 -1.56 33.18 0.66
N ASN A 34 -0.74 32.39 -0.02
CA ASN A 34 -0.24 31.12 0.52
C ASN A 34 0.76 31.34 1.66
N SER A 35 1.56 32.40 1.57
CA SER A 35 2.56 32.76 2.58
C SER A 35 2.39 34.23 2.98
N PRO A 36 1.33 34.57 3.72
CA PRO A 36 1.11 35.96 4.16
C PRO A 36 2.21 36.42 5.11
N GLN A 37 2.53 37.71 5.10
CA GLN A 37 3.53 38.28 6.00
C GLN A 37 3.19 37.98 7.48
N LYS A 38 1.90 37.97 7.82
CA LYS A 38 1.39 37.59 9.13
C LYS A 38 0.27 36.57 8.94
N ALA A 39 0.59 35.32 9.18
CA ALA A 39 -0.42 34.25 9.13
C ALA A 39 -1.40 34.39 10.34
N PRO A 40 -2.66 33.96 10.17
CA PRO A 40 -3.61 33.90 11.28
C PRO A 40 -3.04 33.16 12.49
N TYR A 41 -3.46 33.53 13.68
CA TYR A 41 -3.05 32.93 14.97
C TYR A 41 -1.53 32.89 15.22
N GLY A 42 -0.72 33.63 14.45
CA GLY A 42 0.73 33.58 14.55
C GLY A 42 1.36 32.27 14.04
N LEU A 43 0.63 31.54 13.21
CA LEU A 43 1.10 30.29 12.62
C LEU A 43 2.24 30.53 11.62
N TYR A 44 3.03 29.52 11.39
CA TYR A 44 4.06 29.50 10.34
C TYR A 44 3.51 28.87 9.07
N ALA A 45 3.66 29.55 7.94
CA ALA A 45 3.36 28.98 6.64
C ALA A 45 4.54 28.10 6.17
N GLU A 46 4.26 26.86 5.83
CA GLU A 46 5.24 25.88 5.37
C GLU A 46 4.73 25.16 4.11
N LEU A 47 5.58 24.99 3.10
CA LEU A 47 5.24 24.26 1.89
C LEU A 47 5.85 22.87 1.93
N LEU A 48 5.02 21.83 1.83
CA LEU A 48 5.44 20.48 1.44
C LEU A 48 5.34 20.37 -0.07
N SER A 49 6.48 20.47 -0.75
CA SER A 49 6.59 20.34 -2.20
C SER A 49 6.86 18.90 -2.58
N GLY A 50 5.80 18.13 -2.91
CA GLY A 50 5.90 16.69 -3.13
C GLY A 50 6.58 16.30 -4.44
N THR A 51 6.41 17.09 -5.51
CA THR A 51 6.85 16.70 -6.86
C THR A 51 7.51 17.82 -7.68
N ALA A 52 7.89 18.92 -7.05
CA ALA A 52 8.51 20.03 -7.77
C ALA A 52 9.75 19.55 -8.54
N PHE A 53 9.83 19.93 -9.83
CA PHE A 53 10.90 19.56 -10.78
C PHE A 53 11.07 18.06 -11.07
N THR A 54 10.23 17.19 -10.50
CA THR A 54 10.28 15.72 -10.68
C THR A 54 9.11 15.18 -11.49
N MET A 55 8.13 16.02 -11.80
CA MET A 55 6.96 15.72 -12.63
C MET A 55 6.64 16.87 -13.58
N ILE A 56 5.78 16.59 -14.58
CA ILE A 56 5.20 17.63 -15.43
C ILE A 56 4.36 18.58 -14.58
N ARG A 57 4.38 19.87 -14.91
CA ARG A 57 3.79 20.93 -14.07
C ARG A 57 2.29 20.76 -13.81
N SER A 58 1.56 20.21 -14.79
CA SER A 58 0.12 19.96 -14.66
C SER A 58 -0.24 18.87 -13.65
N GLU A 59 0.70 18.01 -13.27
CA GLU A 59 0.52 16.93 -12.30
C GLU A 59 1.28 17.19 -10.99
N ALA A 60 1.88 18.39 -10.86
CA ALA A 60 2.66 18.72 -9.67
C ALA A 60 1.80 18.70 -8.39
N ARG A 61 2.33 18.08 -7.35
CA ARG A 61 1.67 17.96 -6.04
C ARG A 61 2.41 18.77 -5.00
N ARG A 62 1.65 19.51 -4.21
CA ARG A 62 2.14 20.31 -3.08
C ARG A 62 1.03 20.53 -2.06
N THR A 63 1.41 20.86 -0.82
CA THR A 63 0.50 21.26 0.25
C THR A 63 1.09 22.39 1.04
N TRP A 64 0.33 23.46 1.21
CA TRP A 64 0.62 24.53 2.13
C TRP A 64 0.05 24.20 3.50
N MET A 65 0.89 24.30 4.52
CA MET A 65 0.57 23.98 5.91
C MET A 65 0.76 25.22 6.77
N TYR A 66 -0.17 25.44 7.68
CA TYR A 66 -0.11 26.53 8.66
C TYR A 66 -0.02 25.89 10.04
N ARG A 67 1.15 25.99 10.64
CA ARG A 67 1.53 25.16 11.79
C ARG A 67 2.08 25.97 12.96
N ILE A 68 2.00 25.39 14.16
CA ILE A 68 2.40 26.03 15.42
C ILE A 68 3.92 26.26 15.45
N GLN A 69 4.70 25.27 15.00
CA GLN A 69 6.16 25.38 14.89
C GLN A 69 6.61 24.82 13.53
N PRO A 70 7.56 25.49 12.83
CA PRO A 70 8.02 25.04 11.54
C PRO A 70 8.85 23.76 11.64
N SER A 71 8.80 22.92 10.62
CA SER A 71 9.56 21.66 10.57
C SER A 71 11.07 21.86 10.67
N ALA A 72 11.57 23.05 10.34
CA ALA A 72 12.99 23.39 10.46
C ALA A 72 13.47 23.48 11.92
N ASN A 73 12.54 23.56 12.89
CA ASN A 73 12.89 23.60 14.33
C ASN A 73 13.12 22.17 14.84
N HIS A 74 14.25 21.60 14.52
CA HIS A 74 14.70 20.30 15.03
C HIS A 74 16.23 20.28 15.19
N PRO A 75 16.77 19.53 16.16
CA PRO A 75 18.21 19.29 16.25
C PRO A 75 18.70 18.38 15.13
N ALA A 76 20.01 18.20 15.02
CA ALA A 76 20.62 17.28 14.04
C ALA A 76 20.11 15.84 14.28
N PHE A 77 19.81 15.14 13.20
CA PHE A 77 19.49 13.71 13.24
C PHE A 77 20.73 12.89 13.57
N SER A 78 20.56 11.88 14.40
CA SER A 78 21.55 10.85 14.69
C SER A 78 21.07 9.51 14.13
N LYS A 79 21.98 8.71 13.60
CA LYS A 79 21.66 7.37 13.10
C LYS A 79 21.16 6.50 14.25
N LEU A 80 20.04 5.82 14.02
CA LEU A 80 19.53 4.81 14.93
C LEU A 80 20.23 3.48 14.63
N GLU A 81 20.60 2.74 15.68
CA GLU A 81 21.27 1.45 15.52
C GLU A 81 20.40 0.40 14.81
N ARG A 82 19.09 0.59 14.91
CA ARG A 82 18.13 -0.30 14.28
C ARG A 82 18.06 -0.04 12.78
N GLN A 83 18.36 -1.05 11.99
CA GLN A 83 18.00 -1.12 10.57
C GLN A 83 16.60 -1.71 10.44
N LEU A 84 15.87 -1.35 9.38
CA LEU A 84 14.65 -2.07 9.01
C LEU A 84 15.05 -3.54 8.78
N ALA A 85 14.49 -4.44 9.59
CA ALA A 85 14.83 -5.85 9.54
C ALA A 85 14.65 -6.38 8.11
N GLY A 86 15.67 -7.08 7.58
CA GLY A 86 15.61 -7.71 6.26
C GLY A 86 15.95 -6.84 5.05
N GLY A 87 16.47 -5.60 5.24
CA GLY A 87 16.80 -4.69 4.12
C GLY A 87 17.89 -5.15 3.15
N THR A 88 18.63 -6.21 3.47
CA THR A 88 19.69 -6.76 2.60
C THR A 88 19.09 -7.74 1.59
N LEU A 89 19.30 -7.49 0.29
CA LEU A 89 18.87 -8.41 -0.76
C LEU A 89 19.58 -9.76 -0.63
N GLY A 90 18.78 -10.84 -0.80
CA GLY A 90 19.29 -12.21 -0.79
C GLY A 90 19.93 -12.62 -2.12
N PRO A 91 20.37 -13.89 -2.22
CA PRO A 91 20.82 -14.47 -3.48
C PRO A 91 19.73 -14.35 -4.56
N VAL A 92 20.16 -14.23 -5.81
CA VAL A 92 19.23 -14.22 -6.95
C VAL A 92 18.63 -15.61 -7.13
N THR A 93 17.30 -15.69 -7.26
CA THR A 93 16.58 -16.92 -7.55
C THR A 93 15.44 -16.67 -8.54
N PRO A 94 15.26 -17.52 -9.56
CA PRO A 94 14.10 -17.48 -10.45
C PRO A 94 12.91 -18.29 -9.90
N ASN A 95 13.06 -18.91 -8.72
CA ASN A 95 12.04 -19.78 -8.15
C ASN A 95 10.83 -18.97 -7.66
N ARG A 96 9.67 -19.61 -7.74
CA ARG A 96 8.43 -19.10 -7.13
C ARG A 96 8.55 -19.21 -5.61
N LEU A 97 8.18 -18.15 -4.91
CA LEU A 97 8.26 -18.11 -3.45
C LEU A 97 6.86 -17.90 -2.87
N ARG A 98 6.60 -18.51 -1.72
CA ARG A 98 5.38 -18.31 -0.94
C ARG A 98 5.67 -18.37 0.55
N TRP A 99 5.04 -17.48 1.31
CA TRP A 99 5.21 -17.38 2.75
C TRP A 99 3.88 -17.54 3.48
N ASN A 100 3.91 -18.24 4.58
CA ASN A 100 2.85 -18.19 5.58
C ASN A 100 2.82 -16.80 6.24
N PRO A 101 1.70 -16.43 6.89
CA PRO A 101 1.62 -15.19 7.66
C PRO A 101 2.77 -15.07 8.67
N LEU A 102 3.39 -13.89 8.75
CA LEU A 102 4.36 -13.61 9.80
C LEU A 102 3.66 -13.60 11.17
N PRO A 103 4.26 -14.17 12.22
CA PRO A 103 3.70 -14.13 13.56
C PRO A 103 3.74 -12.72 14.14
N ILE A 104 2.76 -12.39 14.97
CA ILE A 104 2.82 -11.18 15.78
C ILE A 104 3.91 -11.37 16.86
N PRO A 105 4.82 -10.39 17.03
CA PRO A 105 5.87 -10.47 18.04
C PRO A 105 5.33 -10.55 19.46
N ASP A 106 6.00 -11.29 20.35
CA ASP A 106 5.68 -11.31 21.79
C ASP A 106 6.15 -10.02 22.50
N ALA A 107 7.29 -9.46 22.05
CA ALA A 107 7.82 -8.21 22.57
C ALA A 107 6.99 -7.01 22.07
N SER A 108 6.91 -5.94 22.85
CA SER A 108 6.26 -4.70 22.46
C SER A 108 6.89 -4.15 21.17
N THR A 109 6.11 -4.12 20.11
CA THR A 109 6.57 -3.81 18.75
C THR A 109 5.58 -2.86 18.10
N ASP A 110 6.03 -1.65 17.77
CA ASP A 110 5.22 -0.68 17.05
C ASP A 110 5.28 -0.91 15.52
N PHE A 111 4.54 -0.11 14.77
CA PHE A 111 4.43 -0.25 13.31
C PHE A 111 5.80 -0.21 12.60
N ILE A 112 6.68 0.74 12.96
CA ILE A 112 8.00 0.88 12.33
C ILE A 112 8.91 -0.27 12.75
N ASP A 113 8.84 -0.65 14.02
CA ASP A 113 9.60 -1.76 14.56
C ASP A 113 9.14 -3.11 14.01
N GLY A 114 7.89 -3.20 13.64
CA GLY A 114 7.30 -4.40 13.03
C GLY A 114 7.48 -4.52 11.51
N LEU A 115 8.03 -3.51 10.83
CA LEU A 115 8.29 -3.58 9.39
C LEU A 115 9.43 -4.57 9.10
N VAL A 116 9.16 -5.50 8.20
CA VAL A 116 10.13 -6.50 7.72
C VAL A 116 10.16 -6.46 6.19
N ALA A 117 11.29 -6.12 5.61
CA ALA A 117 11.45 -6.07 4.15
C ALA A 117 11.45 -7.49 3.56
N MET A 118 10.53 -7.75 2.64
CA MET A 118 10.34 -9.03 1.96
C MET A 118 11.02 -9.05 0.59
N ALA A 119 10.87 -7.99 -0.18
CA ALA A 119 11.44 -7.88 -1.52
C ALA A 119 11.71 -6.42 -1.89
N ALA A 120 12.64 -6.19 -2.79
CA ALA A 120 12.91 -4.89 -3.38
C ALA A 120 13.55 -5.03 -4.77
N ASN A 121 13.47 -3.96 -5.57
CA ASN A 121 14.10 -3.92 -6.89
C ASN A 121 14.92 -2.66 -7.15
N SER A 122 15.01 -1.76 -6.17
CA SER A 122 15.91 -0.60 -6.25
C SER A 122 16.44 -0.24 -4.87
N THR A 123 17.39 0.67 -4.89
CA THR A 123 17.86 1.37 -3.70
C THR A 123 17.18 2.74 -3.64
N ALA A 124 17.00 3.29 -2.45
CA ALA A 124 16.26 4.54 -2.22
C ALA A 124 16.90 5.78 -2.88
N ASP A 125 18.09 5.68 -3.42
CA ASP A 125 18.78 6.73 -4.20
C ASP A 125 18.34 6.79 -5.67
N GLN A 126 17.54 5.81 -6.14
CA GLN A 126 17.00 5.79 -7.48
C GLN A 126 15.56 6.34 -7.49
N PRO A 127 15.19 7.19 -8.47
CA PRO A 127 13.83 7.73 -8.58
C PRO A 127 12.86 6.73 -9.23
N SER A 128 13.01 5.45 -8.93
CA SER A 128 12.18 4.36 -9.46
C SER A 128 12.36 3.11 -8.63
N GLY A 129 11.46 2.14 -8.80
CA GLY A 129 11.46 0.88 -8.08
C GLY A 129 10.62 0.93 -6.81
N ILE A 130 10.60 -0.18 -6.12
CA ILE A 130 9.80 -0.39 -4.91
C ILE A 130 10.54 -1.21 -3.86
N SER A 131 10.14 -1.04 -2.61
CA SER A 131 10.44 -1.97 -1.53
C SER A 131 9.14 -2.47 -0.92
N ILE A 132 9.05 -3.78 -0.65
CA ILE A 132 7.84 -4.41 -0.11
C ILE A 132 8.15 -4.93 1.28
N TYR A 133 7.29 -4.57 2.22
CA TYR A 133 7.37 -4.98 3.61
C TYR A 133 6.10 -5.70 4.04
N ASN A 134 6.24 -6.64 4.96
CA ASN A 134 5.16 -7.02 5.86
C ASN A 134 5.34 -6.27 7.18
N TYR A 135 4.25 -5.93 7.88
CA TYR A 135 4.33 -5.39 9.23
C TYR A 135 3.55 -6.27 10.20
N CYS A 136 4.08 -6.37 11.43
CA CYS A 136 3.44 -7.01 12.56
C CYS A 136 3.64 -6.14 13.80
N ALA A 137 2.55 -5.63 14.39
CA ALA A 137 2.61 -4.72 15.52
C ALA A 137 1.63 -5.14 16.63
N ASN A 138 2.03 -4.93 17.88
CA ASN A 138 1.22 -5.14 19.08
C ASN A 138 1.26 -3.97 20.06
N SER A 139 1.85 -2.83 19.62
CA SER A 139 1.84 -1.59 20.38
C SER A 139 1.71 -0.38 19.46
N SER A 140 1.10 0.69 19.97
CA SER A 140 1.00 1.97 19.27
C SER A 140 2.34 2.71 19.32
N MET A 141 2.67 3.43 18.24
CA MET A 141 3.86 4.28 18.20
C MET A 141 3.76 5.40 19.23
N GLN A 142 4.86 5.66 19.94
CA GLN A 142 5.03 6.83 20.80
C GLN A 142 5.86 7.93 20.11
N ARG A 143 6.48 7.60 19.00
CA ARG A 143 7.30 8.46 18.14
C ARG A 143 6.54 8.86 16.88
N VAL A 144 7.01 9.89 16.20
CA VAL A 144 6.50 10.30 14.89
C VAL A 144 7.53 9.92 13.84
N PHE A 145 7.05 9.47 12.70
CA PHE A 145 7.89 8.98 11.60
C PHE A 145 7.58 9.71 10.29
N PHE A 146 8.58 9.86 9.43
CA PHE A 146 8.37 10.19 8.04
C PHE A 146 9.38 9.48 7.13
N ASN A 147 8.94 9.19 5.91
CA ASN A 147 9.75 8.51 4.92
C ASN A 147 10.23 9.51 3.87
N ALA A 148 11.54 9.77 3.83
CA ALA A 148 12.15 10.62 2.81
C ALA A 148 12.47 9.88 1.51
N ASP A 149 12.40 8.55 1.50
CA ASP A 149 12.76 7.72 0.35
C ASP A 149 11.62 7.52 -0.64
N GLY A 150 10.38 7.37 -0.15
CA GLY A 150 9.22 7.11 -1.00
C GLY A 150 7.88 7.39 -0.32
N GLU A 151 6.80 7.27 -1.07
CA GLU A 151 5.45 7.20 -0.50
C GLU A 151 5.14 5.77 -0.05
N LEU A 152 4.22 5.61 0.91
CA LEU A 152 3.85 4.32 1.47
C LEU A 152 2.40 3.99 1.11
N LEU A 153 2.18 2.84 0.49
CA LEU A 153 0.87 2.21 0.33
C LEU A 153 0.72 1.13 1.41
N ILE A 154 -0.19 1.33 2.35
CA ILE A 154 -0.43 0.47 3.52
C ILE A 154 -1.68 -0.36 3.30
N VAL A 155 -1.58 -1.69 3.45
CA VAL A 155 -2.65 -2.66 3.22
C VAL A 155 -2.83 -3.53 4.47
N PRO A 156 -3.72 -3.18 5.40
CA PRO A 156 -4.02 -4.01 6.57
C PRO A 156 -4.67 -5.34 6.20
N GLU A 157 -4.25 -6.40 6.88
CA GLU A 157 -4.90 -7.70 6.83
C GLU A 157 -5.55 -8.06 8.18
N LEU A 158 -4.91 -7.71 9.30
CA LEU A 158 -5.38 -7.96 10.65
C LEU A 158 -5.32 -6.68 11.48
N GLY A 159 -6.38 -6.41 12.22
CA GLY A 159 -6.46 -5.27 13.14
C GLY A 159 -6.63 -3.93 12.43
N ARG A 160 -7.24 -2.98 13.16
CA ARG A 160 -7.48 -1.62 12.70
C ARG A 160 -6.38 -0.68 13.19
N LEU A 161 -6.05 0.28 12.33
CA LEU A 161 -5.05 1.31 12.59
C LEU A 161 -5.71 2.70 12.60
N ARG A 162 -5.22 3.60 13.42
CA ARG A 162 -5.36 5.04 13.24
C ARG A 162 -4.01 5.60 12.80
N ILE A 163 -3.99 6.20 11.63
CA ILE A 163 -2.81 6.90 11.14
C ILE A 163 -3.02 8.39 11.40
N ALA A 164 -2.38 8.91 12.45
CA ALA A 164 -2.35 10.33 12.75
C ALA A 164 -1.25 10.98 11.92
N THR A 165 -1.63 11.77 10.93
CA THR A 165 -0.70 12.51 10.07
C THR A 165 -0.66 13.99 10.46
N GLU A 166 0.29 14.75 9.93
CA GLU A 166 0.32 16.21 10.15
C GLU A 166 -0.84 16.95 9.47
N LEU A 167 -1.59 16.31 8.55
CA LEU A 167 -2.78 16.89 7.90
C LEU A 167 -4.11 16.43 8.52
N GLY A 168 -4.08 15.47 9.45
CA GLY A 168 -5.26 14.90 10.09
C GLY A 168 -5.16 13.39 10.28
N ARG A 169 -6.27 12.74 10.60
CA ARG A 169 -6.30 11.33 11.00
C ARG A 169 -7.06 10.46 10.00
N LEU A 170 -6.54 9.26 9.74
CA LEU A 170 -7.17 8.22 8.94
C LEU A 170 -7.37 6.99 9.82
N ASP A 171 -8.61 6.52 9.97
CA ASP A 171 -8.90 5.20 10.52
C ASP A 171 -8.93 4.19 9.38
N LEU A 172 -8.17 3.11 9.50
CA LEU A 172 -7.94 2.12 8.47
C LEU A 172 -8.22 0.73 9.00
N ALA A 173 -9.10 -0.01 8.33
CA ALA A 173 -9.46 -1.38 8.66
C ALA A 173 -8.97 -2.35 7.57
N PRO A 174 -8.91 -3.67 7.84
CA PRO A 174 -8.80 -4.66 6.77
C PRO A 174 -9.82 -4.42 5.66
N LEU A 175 -9.45 -4.67 4.41
CA LEU A 175 -10.19 -4.31 3.18
C LEU A 175 -10.19 -2.81 2.83
N GLU A 176 -9.42 -2.00 3.53
CA GLU A 176 -9.12 -0.62 3.16
C GLU A 176 -7.61 -0.47 2.92
N ILE A 177 -7.23 0.53 2.14
CA ILE A 177 -5.83 0.92 1.94
C ILE A 177 -5.64 2.39 2.31
N ALA A 178 -4.42 2.74 2.69
CA ALA A 178 -4.01 4.14 2.80
C ALA A 178 -2.71 4.39 2.04
N VAL A 179 -2.61 5.60 1.48
CA VAL A 179 -1.37 6.10 0.89
C VAL A 179 -0.91 7.32 1.67
N ILE A 180 0.34 7.27 2.13
CA ILE A 180 1.00 8.35 2.86
C ILE A 180 2.06 8.95 1.94
N PRO A 181 1.93 10.22 1.53
CA PRO A 181 2.89 10.87 0.65
C PRO A 181 4.31 10.89 1.22
N ARG A 182 5.31 10.86 0.34
CA ARG A 182 6.71 11.02 0.68
C ARG A 182 6.92 12.31 1.50
N GLY A 183 7.63 12.19 2.63
CA GLY A 183 7.94 13.30 3.52
C GLY A 183 6.85 13.68 4.52
N MET A 184 5.64 13.12 4.41
CA MET A 184 4.55 13.35 5.34
C MET A 184 4.84 12.72 6.70
N LYS A 185 4.75 13.53 7.79
CA LYS A 185 4.92 13.03 9.15
C LYS A 185 3.68 12.32 9.63
N PHE A 186 3.84 11.17 10.29
CA PHE A 186 2.72 10.42 10.83
C PHE A 186 3.13 9.52 12.01
N ARG A 187 2.11 9.07 12.76
CA ARG A 187 2.18 8.07 13.82
C ARG A 187 1.06 7.07 13.63
N VAL A 188 1.35 5.79 13.85
CA VAL A 188 0.35 4.73 13.81
C VAL A 188 -0.05 4.34 15.23
N GLU A 189 -1.36 4.40 15.50
CA GLU A 189 -2.00 3.96 16.73
C GLU A 189 -2.81 2.69 16.42
N LEU A 190 -2.67 1.65 17.23
CA LEU A 190 -3.48 0.46 17.10
C LEU A 190 -4.86 0.70 17.72
N LEU A 191 -5.92 0.43 16.97
CA LEU A 191 -7.31 0.47 17.46
C LEU A 191 -7.76 -0.89 18.00
N ASP A 192 -6.98 -1.95 17.72
CA ASP A 192 -7.14 -3.30 18.21
C ASP A 192 -5.85 -3.73 18.92
N ALA A 193 -5.86 -4.90 19.59
CA ALA A 193 -4.72 -5.37 20.38
C ALA A 193 -3.46 -5.63 19.55
N GLN A 194 -3.63 -5.92 18.27
CA GLN A 194 -2.55 -6.26 17.36
C GLN A 194 -2.93 -5.91 15.92
N ALA A 195 -1.92 -5.74 15.07
CA ALA A 195 -2.12 -5.49 13.65
C ALA A 195 -1.05 -6.19 12.80
N ARG A 196 -1.45 -6.61 11.61
CA ARG A 196 -0.58 -7.16 10.58
C ARG A 196 -1.05 -6.72 9.20
N GLY A 197 -0.14 -6.64 8.25
CA GLY A 197 -0.46 -6.31 6.87
C GLY A 197 0.79 -6.12 6.03
N TYR A 198 0.63 -5.36 4.96
CA TYR A 198 1.65 -5.18 3.94
C TYR A 198 1.88 -3.70 3.67
N VAL A 199 3.09 -3.35 3.24
CA VAL A 199 3.44 -2.00 2.82
C VAL A 199 4.24 -2.09 1.53
N ALA A 200 3.80 -1.36 0.50
CA ALA A 200 4.66 -1.04 -0.63
C ALA A 200 5.21 0.38 -0.45
N GLU A 201 6.51 0.50 -0.48
CA GLU A 201 7.22 1.77 -0.56
C GLU A 201 7.55 2.05 -2.03
N ASN A 202 6.99 3.13 -2.56
CA ASN A 202 7.13 3.55 -3.94
C ASN A 202 8.20 4.65 -4.04
N HIS A 203 9.32 4.34 -4.69
CA HIS A 203 10.41 5.30 -4.92
C HIS A 203 10.22 6.13 -6.21
N GLY A 204 9.23 5.74 -7.03
CA GLY A 204 8.90 6.39 -8.31
C GLY A 204 7.96 7.58 -8.20
N ALA A 205 7.26 7.85 -9.30
CA ALA A 205 6.22 8.86 -9.34
C ALA A 205 5.07 8.51 -8.38
N PRO A 206 4.38 9.52 -7.80
CA PRO A 206 3.26 9.25 -6.90
C PRO A 206 2.18 8.40 -7.55
N LEU A 207 1.55 7.55 -6.73
CA LEU A 207 0.41 6.74 -7.15
C LEU A 207 -0.73 7.62 -7.66
N ARG A 208 -1.32 7.20 -8.76
CA ARG A 208 -2.47 7.84 -9.42
C ARG A 208 -3.51 6.80 -9.84
N LEU A 209 -4.67 7.24 -10.25
CA LEU A 209 -5.64 6.37 -10.91
C LEU A 209 -5.08 5.92 -12.27
N PRO A 210 -5.31 4.66 -12.68
CA PRO A 210 -4.87 4.17 -13.98
C PRO A 210 -5.67 4.84 -15.11
N ASP A 211 -5.12 4.79 -16.32
CA ASP A 211 -5.83 5.23 -17.52
C ASP A 211 -7.02 4.29 -17.76
N LEU A 212 -8.20 4.90 -17.99
CA LEU A 212 -9.46 4.14 -18.08
C LEU A 212 -9.65 3.44 -19.43
N GLY A 213 -8.99 3.94 -20.48
CA GLY A 213 -9.07 3.34 -21.82
C GLY A 213 -10.51 3.15 -22.28
N PRO A 214 -10.87 1.96 -22.82
CA PRO A 214 -12.21 1.67 -23.30
C PRO A 214 -13.24 1.47 -22.18
N ILE A 215 -12.85 1.35 -20.91
CA ILE A 215 -13.77 1.15 -19.79
C ILE A 215 -14.57 2.42 -19.49
N GLY A 216 -13.96 3.60 -19.69
CA GLY A 216 -14.58 4.88 -19.44
C GLY A 216 -14.58 5.32 -17.98
N SER A 217 -15.21 6.43 -17.69
CA SER A 217 -15.10 7.16 -16.42
C SER A 217 -15.75 6.46 -15.21
N ASN A 218 -16.61 5.49 -15.41
CA ASN A 218 -17.33 4.78 -14.34
C ASN A 218 -16.75 3.39 -14.04
N GLY A 219 -15.66 3.00 -14.68
CA GLY A 219 -14.94 1.76 -14.40
C GLY A 219 -13.96 1.90 -13.25
N LEU A 220 -13.43 0.76 -12.75
CA LEU A 220 -12.36 0.68 -11.76
C LEU A 220 -12.68 1.40 -10.42
N ALA A 221 -11.64 1.94 -9.75
CA ALA A 221 -11.82 2.75 -8.54
C ALA A 221 -12.40 4.13 -8.89
N ASN A 222 -13.50 4.51 -8.25
CA ASN A 222 -14.09 5.82 -8.49
C ASN A 222 -13.40 6.90 -7.65
N PRO A 223 -12.99 8.04 -8.23
CA PRO A 223 -12.34 9.13 -7.50
C PRO A 223 -13.10 9.59 -6.24
N ARG A 224 -14.45 9.61 -6.26
CA ARG A 224 -15.28 10.04 -5.12
C ARG A 224 -15.16 9.15 -3.89
N ASP A 225 -14.70 7.90 -4.05
CA ASP A 225 -14.63 6.93 -2.96
C ASP A 225 -13.27 6.97 -2.22
N PHE A 226 -12.35 7.80 -2.70
CA PHE A 226 -11.11 8.13 -1.97
C PHE A 226 -11.39 9.21 -0.94
N LEU A 227 -10.85 9.04 0.25
CA LEU A 227 -11.11 9.89 1.41
C LEU A 227 -9.81 10.45 1.97
N SER A 228 -9.72 11.78 2.03
CA SER A 228 -8.61 12.50 2.67
C SER A 228 -9.04 13.05 4.04
N PRO A 229 -8.13 13.22 5.02
CA PRO A 229 -8.50 13.67 6.35
C PRO A 229 -8.95 15.14 6.36
N VAL A 230 -9.68 15.52 7.39
CA VAL A 230 -9.82 16.91 7.80
C VAL A 230 -8.72 17.30 8.77
N ALA A 231 -8.37 18.59 8.85
CA ALA A 231 -7.31 19.09 9.71
C ALA A 231 -7.54 18.69 11.17
N HIS A 232 -6.49 18.16 11.77
CA HIS A 232 -6.41 17.85 13.19
C HIS A 232 -4.98 18.08 13.66
N TYR A 233 -4.77 18.82 14.73
CA TYR A 233 -3.46 19.17 15.23
C TYR A 233 -3.24 18.75 16.68
N GLU A 234 -1.99 18.64 17.05
CA GLU A 234 -1.55 18.41 18.42
C GLU A 234 -0.78 19.65 18.91
N ASP A 235 -1.32 20.32 19.92
CA ASP A 235 -0.63 21.39 20.66
C ASP A 235 -0.08 20.79 21.96
N ARG A 236 0.98 19.98 21.85
CA ARG A 236 1.59 19.29 22.98
C ARG A 236 3.06 19.66 23.10
N GLN A 237 3.43 20.28 24.23
CA GLN A 237 4.80 20.60 24.58
C GLN A 237 5.38 19.48 25.45
N GLN A 238 5.75 18.38 24.80
CA GLN A 238 6.35 17.20 25.45
C GLN A 238 7.39 16.58 24.54
N PRO A 239 8.44 15.96 25.12
CA PRO A 239 9.45 15.26 24.32
C PRO A 239 8.83 14.27 23.36
N THR A 240 9.20 14.39 22.09
CA THR A 240 8.70 13.52 21.01
C THR A 240 9.87 13.15 20.12
N GLN A 241 10.13 11.84 19.97
CA GLN A 241 11.12 11.36 19.03
C GLN A 241 10.58 11.51 17.61
N LEU A 242 11.31 12.21 16.76
CA LEU A 242 11.07 12.27 15.31
C LEU A 242 12.04 11.34 14.62
N VAL A 243 11.51 10.35 13.87
CA VAL A 243 12.28 9.36 13.13
C VAL A 243 12.13 9.60 11.63
N GLN A 244 13.25 9.66 10.94
CA GLN A 244 13.31 9.76 9.48
C GLN A 244 13.89 8.47 8.89
N LYS A 245 13.24 7.93 7.85
CA LYS A 245 13.89 6.98 6.96
C LYS A 245 14.57 7.75 5.82
N PHE A 246 15.88 7.54 5.66
CA PHE A 246 16.68 8.18 4.62
C PHE A 246 17.72 7.20 4.06
N LEU A 247 17.68 6.96 2.76
CA LEU A 247 18.50 5.97 2.06
C LEU A 247 18.45 4.58 2.69
N GLY A 248 17.24 4.14 3.09
CA GLY A 248 17.01 2.84 3.71
C GLY A 248 17.37 2.75 5.19
N GLU A 249 18.01 3.77 5.76
CA GLU A 249 18.42 3.82 7.16
C GLU A 249 17.49 4.69 8.01
N LEU A 250 17.42 4.39 9.31
CA LEU A 250 16.62 5.16 10.26
C LEU A 250 17.51 6.17 11.02
N TRP A 251 17.00 7.39 11.09
CA TRP A 251 17.64 8.52 11.78
C TRP A 251 16.66 9.13 12.76
N GLY A 252 17.09 9.55 13.92
CA GLY A 252 16.24 10.11 14.96
C GLY A 252 16.76 11.41 15.54
N CYS A 253 15.85 12.26 15.99
CA CYS A 253 16.12 13.40 16.87
C CYS A 253 14.99 13.56 17.87
N GLU A 254 15.25 14.25 18.99
CA GLU A 254 14.25 14.57 20.01
C GLU A 254 13.76 16.00 19.83
N LEU A 255 12.44 16.15 19.71
CA LEU A 255 11.75 17.43 19.72
C LEU A 255 11.18 17.68 21.12
N ASP A 256 10.99 18.95 21.49
CA ASP A 256 10.29 19.35 22.72
C ASP A 256 8.77 19.45 22.56
N HIS A 257 8.26 19.17 21.35
CA HIS A 257 6.85 19.28 20.96
C HIS A 257 6.42 18.17 20.02
N SER A 258 5.10 18.03 19.82
CA SER A 258 4.56 17.17 18.75
C SER A 258 4.75 17.83 17.38
N PRO A 259 5.35 17.15 16.40
CA PRO A 259 5.45 17.66 15.02
C PRO A 259 4.15 17.50 14.21
N LEU A 260 3.10 16.90 14.77
CA LEU A 260 1.76 16.81 14.17
C LEU A 260 0.93 18.05 14.52
N ASN A 261 1.48 19.23 14.31
CA ASN A 261 1.01 20.52 14.82
C ASN A 261 0.48 21.47 13.73
N VAL A 262 0.01 20.92 12.59
CA VAL A 262 -0.58 21.68 11.47
C VAL A 262 -2.04 21.97 11.77
N VAL A 263 -2.37 23.27 11.94
CA VAL A 263 -3.71 23.72 12.33
C VAL A 263 -4.64 23.88 11.13
N ALA A 264 -4.09 24.27 9.98
CA ALA A 264 -4.80 24.39 8.73
C ALA A 264 -3.89 24.05 7.55
N TRP A 265 -4.47 23.62 6.45
CA TRP A 265 -3.73 23.28 5.25
C TRP A 265 -4.61 23.34 3.98
N HIS A 266 -3.99 23.50 2.82
CA HIS A 266 -4.62 23.31 1.53
C HIS A 266 -3.62 22.76 0.52
N GLY A 267 -4.10 21.98 -0.44
CA GLY A 267 -3.28 21.41 -1.51
C GLY A 267 -3.77 20.04 -1.98
N ASN A 268 -2.97 19.40 -2.82
CA ASN A 268 -3.26 18.12 -3.45
C ASN A 268 -2.23 17.01 -3.13
N ASN A 269 -1.17 17.32 -2.37
CA ASN A 269 -0.24 16.32 -1.84
C ASN A 269 -0.68 15.89 -0.44
N VAL A 270 -1.73 15.07 -0.39
CA VAL A 270 -2.44 14.71 0.84
C VAL A 270 -2.49 13.22 1.02
N PRO A 271 -2.50 12.71 2.28
CA PRO A 271 -2.73 11.30 2.53
C PRO A 271 -4.19 10.96 2.23
N TYR A 272 -4.43 9.73 1.81
CA TYR A 272 -5.79 9.27 1.52
C TYR A 272 -5.97 7.80 1.84
N LYS A 273 -7.23 7.38 2.00
CA LYS A 273 -7.63 5.98 2.10
C LYS A 273 -8.69 5.64 1.05
N TYR A 274 -8.82 4.33 0.77
CA TYR A 274 -9.81 3.80 -0.15
C TYR A 274 -10.34 2.45 0.37
N ASP A 275 -11.64 2.24 0.27
CA ASP A 275 -12.31 0.98 0.60
C ASP A 275 -12.35 0.07 -0.64
N LEU A 276 -11.60 -1.03 -0.63
CA LEU A 276 -11.47 -1.97 -1.74
C LEU A 276 -12.79 -2.63 -2.15
N ARG A 277 -13.79 -2.66 -1.25
CA ARG A 277 -15.13 -3.19 -1.53
C ARG A 277 -15.94 -2.31 -2.50
N ARG A 278 -15.48 -1.06 -2.73
CA ARG A 278 -16.09 -0.10 -3.66
C ARG A 278 -15.55 -0.19 -5.08
N PHE A 279 -14.61 -1.10 -5.31
CA PHE A 279 -14.03 -1.28 -6.63
C PHE A 279 -15.06 -1.83 -7.62
N ASN A 280 -15.19 -1.20 -8.79
CA ASN A 280 -16.12 -1.62 -9.83
C ASN A 280 -15.52 -2.73 -10.69
N THR A 281 -15.72 -3.97 -10.27
CA THR A 281 -15.19 -5.15 -10.97
C THR A 281 -15.93 -5.39 -12.27
N ILE A 282 -15.17 -5.57 -13.36
CA ILE A 282 -15.69 -5.83 -14.70
C ILE A 282 -15.30 -7.25 -15.13
N GLY A 283 -16.22 -7.96 -15.78
CA GLY A 283 -16.00 -9.27 -16.37
C GLY A 283 -16.62 -9.36 -17.77
N THR A 284 -16.34 -10.45 -18.47
CA THR A 284 -16.94 -10.76 -19.78
C THR A 284 -17.93 -11.91 -19.69
N VAL A 285 -18.85 -12.00 -20.67
CA VAL A 285 -19.82 -13.11 -20.80
C VAL A 285 -19.43 -14.06 -21.91
N SER A 286 -19.14 -13.56 -23.11
CA SER A 286 -19.09 -14.38 -24.32
C SER A 286 -17.74 -15.03 -24.62
N PHE A 287 -16.65 -14.38 -24.23
CA PHE A 287 -15.29 -14.86 -24.54
C PHE A 287 -14.39 -14.71 -23.34
N ASP A 288 -13.13 -14.91 -23.58
CA ASP A 288 -12.05 -15.00 -22.64
C ASP A 288 -12.03 -13.95 -21.54
N HIS A 289 -11.22 -14.26 -20.58
CA HIS A 289 -10.83 -13.38 -19.49
C HIS A 289 -10.31 -12.04 -20.02
N PRO A 290 -10.82 -10.90 -19.52
CA PRO A 290 -10.30 -9.60 -19.90
C PRO A 290 -8.86 -9.41 -19.39
N ASP A 291 -8.18 -8.41 -19.95
CA ASP A 291 -6.85 -8.03 -19.53
C ASP A 291 -6.85 -7.75 -18.00
N PRO A 292 -5.95 -8.37 -17.20
CA PRO A 292 -5.91 -8.20 -15.75
C PRO A 292 -5.68 -6.75 -15.29
N SER A 293 -5.20 -5.87 -16.16
CA SER A 293 -5.06 -4.43 -15.86
C SER A 293 -6.38 -3.75 -15.46
N ILE A 294 -7.53 -4.32 -15.81
CA ILE A 294 -8.84 -3.82 -15.38
C ILE A 294 -9.08 -3.96 -13.86
N PHE A 295 -8.26 -4.72 -13.16
CA PHE A 295 -8.30 -4.85 -11.71
C PHE A 295 -7.33 -3.90 -11.00
N THR A 296 -6.64 -3.02 -11.72
CA THR A 296 -5.73 -2.03 -11.15
C THR A 296 -6.49 -0.92 -10.43
N VAL A 297 -6.21 -0.73 -9.16
CA VAL A 297 -6.78 0.34 -8.32
C VAL A 297 -5.96 1.62 -8.46
N LEU A 298 -4.63 1.49 -8.35
CA LEU A 298 -3.67 2.60 -8.40
C LEU A 298 -2.44 2.18 -9.22
N THR A 299 -1.84 3.15 -9.91
CA THR A 299 -0.61 2.97 -10.67
C THR A 299 0.41 4.06 -10.34
N SER A 300 1.68 3.71 -10.24
CA SER A 300 2.81 4.63 -10.28
C SER A 300 3.48 4.48 -11.64
N PRO A 301 3.41 5.49 -12.53
CA PRO A 301 4.03 5.41 -13.85
C PRO A 301 5.56 5.56 -13.78
N THR A 302 6.25 5.06 -14.79
CA THR A 302 7.65 5.39 -15.06
C THR A 302 7.75 6.57 -16.05
N SER A 303 8.97 6.97 -16.38
CA SER A 303 9.22 7.93 -17.46
C SER A 303 8.92 7.38 -18.87
N VAL A 304 8.72 6.07 -18.99
CA VAL A 304 8.36 5.41 -20.24
C VAL A 304 6.84 5.24 -20.30
N PRO A 305 6.15 5.85 -21.27
CA PRO A 305 4.70 5.74 -21.37
C PRO A 305 4.22 4.28 -21.43
N GLY A 306 3.21 3.96 -20.62
CA GLY A 306 2.64 2.61 -20.53
C GLY A 306 3.44 1.61 -19.68
N LEU A 307 4.59 2.01 -19.14
CA LEU A 307 5.38 1.17 -18.25
C LEU A 307 5.15 1.56 -16.79
N ALA A 308 4.61 0.65 -15.99
CA ALA A 308 4.37 0.87 -14.58
C ALA A 308 5.63 0.63 -13.74
N ASN A 309 5.89 1.55 -12.79
CA ASN A 309 6.83 1.34 -11.69
C ASN A 309 6.21 0.44 -10.62
N LEU A 310 4.94 0.71 -10.29
CA LEU A 310 4.14 -0.06 -9.36
C LEU A 310 2.68 0.00 -9.79
N ASP A 311 2.05 -1.14 -9.97
CA ASP A 311 0.60 -1.29 -10.02
C ASP A 311 0.09 -1.97 -8.76
N PHE A 312 -0.98 -1.43 -8.18
CA PHE A 312 -1.73 -2.07 -7.11
C PHE A 312 -3.01 -2.65 -7.70
N VAL A 313 -3.03 -3.98 -7.80
CA VAL A 313 -4.10 -4.77 -8.41
C VAL A 313 -4.83 -5.54 -7.32
N ILE A 314 -6.16 -5.70 -7.44
CA ILE A 314 -6.95 -6.47 -6.46
C ILE A 314 -7.78 -7.56 -7.14
N PHE A 315 -8.08 -8.62 -6.39
CA PHE A 315 -8.99 -9.69 -6.79
C PHE A 315 -10.16 -9.74 -5.80
N PRO A 316 -11.18 -8.87 -6.01
CA PRO A 316 -12.31 -8.75 -5.11
C PRO A 316 -13.39 -9.81 -5.39
N PRO A 317 -14.43 -9.91 -4.53
CA PRO A 317 -15.64 -10.67 -4.84
C PRO A 317 -16.24 -10.27 -6.19
N ARG A 318 -16.65 -11.26 -6.99
CA ARG A 318 -17.16 -11.02 -8.35
C ARG A 318 -17.99 -12.18 -8.88
N TRP A 319 -18.82 -11.89 -9.87
CA TRP A 319 -19.52 -12.91 -10.64
C TRP A 319 -18.63 -13.45 -11.76
N MET A 320 -18.58 -14.77 -11.86
CA MET A 320 -17.91 -15.52 -12.93
C MET A 320 -18.98 -16.06 -13.87
N VAL A 321 -19.06 -15.47 -15.05
CA VAL A 321 -20.14 -15.73 -16.02
C VAL A 321 -19.64 -16.10 -17.42
N ALA A 322 -18.31 -16.01 -17.66
CA ALA A 322 -17.74 -16.27 -18.97
C ALA A 322 -18.10 -17.67 -19.49
N GLU A 323 -18.71 -17.73 -20.68
CA GLU A 323 -19.16 -18.95 -21.35
C GLU A 323 -17.97 -19.71 -21.91
N ASN A 324 -18.00 -21.04 -21.83
CA ASN A 324 -16.98 -21.94 -22.39
C ASN A 324 -15.53 -21.61 -22.01
N THR A 325 -15.32 -20.87 -20.92
CA THR A 325 -14.03 -20.34 -20.52
C THR A 325 -13.48 -21.06 -19.30
N PHE A 326 -12.17 -21.36 -19.29
CA PHE A 326 -11.45 -21.76 -18.09
C PHE A 326 -11.40 -20.58 -17.12
N ARG A 327 -12.21 -20.62 -16.06
CA ARG A 327 -12.49 -19.44 -15.22
C ARG A 327 -11.41 -19.06 -14.21
N PRO A 328 -10.61 -19.99 -13.63
CA PRO A 328 -9.43 -19.60 -12.86
C PRO A 328 -8.44 -18.79 -13.71
N PRO A 329 -7.56 -18.00 -13.11
CA PRO A 329 -6.44 -17.42 -13.84
C PRO A 329 -5.70 -18.52 -14.61
N TRP A 330 -5.46 -18.30 -15.91
CA TRP A 330 -4.81 -19.28 -16.77
C TRP A 330 -3.34 -19.48 -16.40
N PHE A 331 -2.73 -20.57 -16.86
CA PHE A 331 -1.28 -20.74 -16.76
C PHE A 331 -0.58 -19.69 -17.62
N HIS A 332 0.37 -18.96 -17.04
CA HIS A 332 1.03 -17.88 -17.75
C HIS A 332 2.47 -17.64 -17.28
N ARG A 333 3.15 -16.80 -18.02
CA ARG A 333 4.44 -16.20 -17.70
C ARG A 333 4.32 -14.70 -17.99
N ASN A 334 4.65 -13.89 -17.03
CA ASN A 334 4.47 -12.44 -17.11
C ASN A 334 5.83 -11.72 -17.13
N LEU A 335 5.93 -10.60 -17.84
CA LEU A 335 7.07 -9.68 -17.76
C LEU A 335 7.12 -8.95 -16.42
N MET A 336 5.96 -8.64 -15.85
CA MET A 336 5.84 -8.05 -14.54
C MET A 336 6.28 -9.04 -13.45
N ASN A 337 6.77 -8.50 -12.35
CA ASN A 337 7.00 -9.25 -11.12
C ASN A 337 5.80 -9.05 -10.22
N GLU A 338 5.28 -10.12 -9.67
CA GLU A 338 4.04 -10.18 -8.92
C GLU A 338 4.31 -10.54 -7.47
N PHE A 339 4.18 -9.58 -6.56
CA PHE A 339 4.11 -9.85 -5.13
C PHE A 339 2.65 -9.83 -4.70
N MET A 340 2.10 -11.00 -4.42
CA MET A 340 0.69 -11.16 -4.04
C MET A 340 0.55 -11.31 -2.53
N GLY A 341 -0.51 -10.70 -1.97
CA GLY A 341 -0.96 -10.89 -0.61
C GLY A 341 -2.43 -11.31 -0.56
N LEU A 342 -2.83 -12.00 0.51
CA LEU A 342 -4.21 -12.36 0.76
C LEU A 342 -4.69 -11.64 2.03
N ILE A 343 -5.73 -10.79 1.88
CA ILE A 343 -6.32 -10.05 3.00
C ILE A 343 -7.39 -10.89 3.67
N GLN A 344 -8.24 -11.57 2.89
CA GLN A 344 -9.39 -12.31 3.41
C GLN A 344 -9.72 -13.53 2.56
N GLY A 345 -10.20 -14.59 3.20
CA GLY A 345 -10.79 -15.75 2.55
C GLY A 345 -9.78 -16.66 1.87
N SER A 346 -10.07 -17.07 0.64
CA SER A 346 -9.21 -17.92 -0.18
C SER A 346 -9.04 -17.35 -1.58
N TYR A 347 -7.89 -17.58 -2.20
CA TYR A 347 -7.62 -17.16 -3.57
C TYR A 347 -8.11 -18.23 -4.57
N ASP A 348 -8.78 -17.81 -5.63
CA ASP A 348 -9.46 -18.67 -6.58
C ASP A 348 -8.55 -19.60 -7.42
N ALA A 349 -7.26 -19.32 -7.49
CA ALA A 349 -6.28 -20.17 -8.19
C ALA A 349 -5.59 -21.20 -7.27
N LYS A 350 -5.86 -21.21 -5.98
CA LYS A 350 -5.17 -22.04 -4.99
C LYS A 350 -6.16 -22.66 -4.01
N ALA A 351 -6.31 -23.98 -4.09
CA ALA A 351 -7.18 -24.71 -3.17
C ALA A 351 -6.70 -24.65 -1.72
N GLN A 352 -5.39 -24.64 -1.51
CA GLN A 352 -4.78 -24.68 -0.17
C GLN A 352 -3.44 -23.94 -0.12
N GLY A 353 -3.00 -23.66 1.12
CA GLY A 353 -1.66 -23.20 1.42
C GLY A 353 -1.40 -21.71 1.20
N PHE A 354 -2.38 -20.93 0.71
CA PHE A 354 -2.30 -19.46 0.67
C PHE A 354 -3.29 -18.89 1.68
N LEU A 355 -2.78 -18.44 2.81
CA LEU A 355 -3.56 -17.99 3.97
C LEU A 355 -3.64 -16.46 4.03
N PRO A 356 -4.70 -15.87 4.61
CA PRO A 356 -4.71 -14.45 4.95
C PRO A 356 -3.48 -14.05 5.76
N GLY A 357 -2.84 -12.93 5.38
CA GLY A 357 -1.55 -12.49 5.93
C GLY A 357 -0.33 -13.14 5.29
N GLY A 358 -0.52 -14.18 4.47
CA GLY A 358 0.55 -14.80 3.66
C GLY A 358 0.86 -14.01 2.40
N ALA A 359 1.97 -14.36 1.75
CA ALA A 359 2.41 -13.71 0.52
C ALA A 359 3.00 -14.71 -0.48
N SER A 360 3.04 -14.34 -1.77
CA SER A 360 3.82 -15.06 -2.78
C SER A 360 4.57 -14.06 -3.68
N LEU A 361 5.68 -14.51 -4.25
CA LEU A 361 6.46 -13.78 -5.25
C LEU A 361 6.67 -14.66 -6.48
N HIS A 362 6.17 -14.17 -7.61
CA HIS A 362 6.45 -14.72 -8.93
C HIS A 362 7.27 -13.69 -9.70
N SER A 363 8.56 -13.97 -9.82
CA SER A 363 9.45 -13.07 -10.55
C SER A 363 9.19 -13.13 -12.06
N CYS A 364 9.70 -12.15 -12.79
CA CYS A 364 9.63 -12.04 -14.24
C CYS A 364 9.85 -13.39 -14.94
N MET A 365 8.95 -13.75 -15.85
CA MET A 365 8.93 -15.01 -16.62
C MET A 365 8.78 -16.29 -15.79
N SER A 366 8.51 -16.21 -14.51
CA SER A 366 8.23 -17.37 -13.66
C SER A 366 6.87 -17.98 -14.05
N ALA A 367 6.85 -19.20 -14.56
CA ALA A 367 5.62 -19.88 -14.99
C ALA A 367 4.77 -20.25 -13.77
N HIS A 368 3.50 -19.85 -13.76
CA HIS A 368 2.56 -20.16 -12.68
C HIS A 368 1.11 -20.18 -13.18
N GLY A 369 0.17 -20.47 -12.29
CA GLY A 369 -1.25 -20.59 -12.58
C GLY A 369 -1.96 -21.35 -11.47
N PRO A 370 -3.19 -21.87 -11.71
CA PRO A 370 -3.92 -22.65 -10.73
C PRO A 370 -3.16 -23.91 -10.34
N ASP A 371 -3.34 -24.35 -9.10
CA ASP A 371 -2.81 -25.65 -8.67
C ASP A 371 -3.53 -26.82 -9.34
N GLY A 372 -3.00 -28.06 -9.19
CA GLY A 372 -3.54 -29.23 -9.85
C GLY A 372 -4.99 -29.55 -9.46
N GLU A 373 -5.37 -29.31 -8.20
CA GLU A 373 -6.73 -29.54 -7.71
C GLU A 373 -7.72 -28.51 -8.31
N THR A 374 -7.38 -27.23 -8.28
CA THR A 374 -8.18 -26.16 -8.87
C THR A 374 -8.33 -26.35 -10.38
N CYS A 375 -7.24 -26.70 -11.08
CA CYS A 375 -7.26 -26.96 -12.51
C CYS A 375 -8.20 -28.13 -12.86
N SER A 376 -8.08 -29.24 -12.15
CA SER A 376 -8.92 -30.44 -12.40
C SER A 376 -10.41 -30.16 -12.17
N LYS A 377 -10.74 -29.44 -11.10
CA LYS A 377 -12.13 -29.01 -10.81
C LYS A 377 -12.66 -28.07 -11.88
N ALA A 378 -11.86 -27.11 -12.31
CA ALA A 378 -12.28 -26.12 -13.31
C ALA A 378 -12.53 -26.71 -14.70
N ILE A 379 -11.80 -27.77 -15.06
CA ILE A 379 -12.01 -28.51 -16.33
C ILE A 379 -13.27 -29.39 -16.27
N ALA A 380 -13.60 -29.94 -15.11
CA ALA A 380 -14.70 -30.91 -14.96
C ALA A 380 -16.06 -30.27 -14.64
N VAL A 381 -16.09 -28.98 -14.24
CA VAL A 381 -17.32 -28.33 -13.79
C VAL A 381 -18.24 -27.96 -14.96
N ASP A 382 -19.54 -28.20 -14.82
CA ASP A 382 -20.57 -27.63 -15.70
C ASP A 382 -20.71 -26.15 -15.40
N LEU A 383 -20.36 -25.32 -16.38
CA LEU A 383 -20.32 -23.86 -16.20
C LEU A 383 -21.71 -23.26 -15.97
N GLN A 384 -21.92 -22.70 -14.80
CA GLN A 384 -23.08 -21.88 -14.44
C GLN A 384 -22.58 -20.54 -13.91
N PRO A 385 -23.40 -19.46 -13.93
CA PRO A 385 -23.06 -18.26 -13.20
C PRO A 385 -22.71 -18.59 -11.74
N SER A 386 -21.52 -18.20 -11.31
CA SER A 386 -21.05 -18.45 -9.94
C SER A 386 -20.44 -17.18 -9.36
N LYS A 387 -20.65 -16.94 -8.06
CA LYS A 387 -20.08 -15.81 -7.36
C LYS A 387 -18.85 -16.27 -6.56
N ILE A 388 -17.70 -15.67 -6.83
CA ILE A 388 -16.57 -15.72 -5.90
C ILE A 388 -16.88 -14.70 -4.82
N ASP A 389 -17.02 -15.16 -3.58
CA ASP A 389 -17.39 -14.34 -2.44
C ASP A 389 -16.41 -14.52 -1.29
N ASN A 390 -16.48 -13.64 -0.29
CA ASN A 390 -15.67 -13.68 0.92
C ASN A 390 -14.16 -13.86 0.62
N THR A 391 -13.65 -13.14 -0.38
CA THR A 391 -12.23 -13.15 -0.75
C THR A 391 -11.75 -11.74 -1.03
N MET A 392 -10.50 -11.46 -0.73
CA MET A 392 -9.79 -10.26 -1.17
C MET A 392 -8.31 -10.57 -1.21
N ALA A 393 -7.77 -10.74 -2.40
CA ALA A 393 -6.35 -10.79 -2.67
C ALA A 393 -5.91 -9.52 -3.40
N PHE A 394 -4.62 -9.23 -3.37
CA PHE A 394 -4.03 -8.11 -4.11
C PHE A 394 -2.65 -8.49 -4.66
N MET A 395 -2.17 -7.72 -5.62
CA MET A 395 -0.80 -7.77 -6.11
C MET A 395 -0.15 -6.38 -6.10
N PHE A 396 1.12 -6.35 -5.73
CA PHE A 396 2.05 -5.30 -6.10
C PHE A 396 2.80 -5.80 -7.34
N GLU A 397 2.50 -5.19 -8.48
CA GLU A 397 3.14 -5.52 -9.75
C GLU A 397 4.17 -4.45 -10.12
N THR A 398 5.31 -4.87 -10.65
CA THR A 398 6.36 -3.96 -11.08
C THR A 398 7.07 -4.49 -12.30
N SER A 399 7.40 -3.59 -13.24
CA SER A 399 8.18 -3.93 -14.43
C SER A 399 9.66 -4.23 -14.15
N GLN A 400 10.16 -3.82 -12.98
CA GLN A 400 11.54 -4.08 -12.57
C GLN A 400 11.63 -5.36 -11.76
N VAL A 401 12.69 -6.16 -11.97
CA VAL A 401 12.84 -7.46 -11.31
C VAL A 401 12.93 -7.32 -9.79
N LEU A 402 11.96 -7.90 -9.08
CA LEU A 402 11.94 -7.99 -7.62
C LEU A 402 12.91 -9.08 -7.15
N ARG A 403 13.71 -8.73 -6.15
CA ARG A 403 14.57 -9.68 -5.44
C ARG A 403 14.08 -9.83 -4.00
N ALA A 404 13.92 -11.07 -3.57
CA ALA A 404 13.64 -11.35 -2.17
C ALA A 404 14.82 -10.92 -1.30
N THR A 405 14.54 -10.44 -0.09
CA THR A 405 15.56 -10.14 0.90
C THR A 405 16.15 -11.43 1.48
N ARG A 406 17.29 -11.32 2.16
CA ARG A 406 17.88 -12.45 2.88
C ARG A 406 16.91 -12.99 3.94
N TYR A 407 16.27 -12.11 4.70
CA TYR A 407 15.26 -12.49 5.67
C TYR A 407 14.14 -13.31 5.02
N ALA A 408 13.58 -12.85 3.92
CA ALA A 408 12.47 -13.54 3.24
C ALA A 408 12.85 -14.94 2.75
N LEU A 409 14.13 -15.15 2.36
CA LEU A 409 14.63 -16.46 1.94
C LEU A 409 14.98 -17.41 3.09
N GLU A 410 15.25 -16.87 4.29
CA GLU A 410 15.71 -17.64 5.44
C GLU A 410 14.64 -17.78 6.55
N CYS A 411 13.55 -17.01 6.49
CA CYS A 411 12.53 -17.02 7.54
C CYS A 411 11.77 -18.37 7.58
N PRO A 412 11.34 -18.82 8.78
CA PRO A 412 10.59 -20.07 8.94
C PRO A 412 9.24 -20.12 8.21
N GLN A 413 8.71 -18.96 7.81
CA GLN A 413 7.44 -18.85 7.10
C GLN A 413 7.55 -19.17 5.61
N LEU A 414 8.76 -19.24 5.05
CA LEU A 414 8.96 -19.64 3.65
C LEU A 414 8.51 -21.09 3.43
N GLN A 415 7.61 -21.30 2.48
CA GLN A 415 7.08 -22.63 2.13
C GLN A 415 8.03 -23.33 1.16
N THR A 416 8.83 -24.26 1.66
CA THR A 416 9.83 -24.99 0.86
C THR A 416 9.23 -25.97 -0.15
N GLN A 417 7.95 -26.33 -0.02
CA GLN A 417 7.23 -27.27 -0.90
C GLN A 417 6.20 -26.57 -1.81
N TYR A 418 6.33 -25.27 -2.03
CA TYR A 418 5.34 -24.52 -2.81
C TYR A 418 5.15 -25.09 -4.21
N ASP A 419 6.21 -25.51 -4.89
CA ASP A 419 6.17 -26.05 -6.25
C ASP A 419 5.40 -27.38 -6.36
N ALA A 420 5.23 -28.12 -5.27
CA ALA A 420 4.50 -29.39 -5.24
C ALA A 420 3.02 -29.24 -5.64
N CYS A 421 2.43 -28.03 -5.52
CA CYS A 421 1.04 -27.79 -5.88
C CYS A 421 0.74 -27.99 -7.39
N TRP A 422 1.76 -28.01 -8.24
CA TRP A 422 1.63 -28.28 -9.68
C TRP A 422 2.04 -29.69 -10.08
N ALA A 423 2.64 -30.48 -9.20
CA ALA A 423 3.15 -31.82 -9.52
C ALA A 423 2.03 -32.82 -9.91
N SER A 424 0.80 -32.57 -9.49
CA SER A 424 -0.36 -33.42 -9.79
C SER A 424 -1.07 -33.09 -11.12
N LEU A 425 -0.57 -32.12 -11.90
CA LEU A 425 -1.17 -31.78 -13.19
C LEU A 425 -1.05 -32.94 -14.16
N PRO A 426 -2.19 -33.49 -14.67
CA PRO A 426 -2.15 -34.64 -15.54
C PRO A 426 -1.76 -34.29 -16.99
N VAL A 427 -1.08 -35.19 -17.68
CA VAL A 427 -0.91 -35.13 -19.13
C VAL A 427 -2.16 -35.70 -19.78
N THR A 428 -3.02 -34.83 -20.31
CA THR A 428 -4.31 -35.23 -20.92
C THR A 428 -4.29 -35.21 -22.45
N PHE A 429 -3.15 -34.88 -23.04
CA PHE A 429 -3.01 -34.82 -24.50
C PHE A 429 -3.24 -36.17 -25.16
N THR A 430 -4.21 -36.24 -26.08
CA THR A 430 -4.51 -37.41 -26.90
C THR A 430 -4.64 -36.97 -28.36
N PRO A 431 -3.67 -37.25 -29.23
CA PRO A 431 -3.63 -36.75 -30.60
C PRO A 431 -4.78 -37.27 -31.51
N ASN A 432 -5.49 -38.31 -31.08
CA ASN A 432 -6.52 -38.96 -31.89
C ASN A 432 -7.97 -38.67 -31.44
N ARG A 433 -8.22 -37.77 -30.53
CA ARG A 433 -9.57 -37.27 -30.22
C ARG A 433 -9.90 -36.09 -31.15
N ARG A 434 -10.68 -36.38 -32.20
CA ARG A 434 -11.47 -35.36 -32.91
C ARG A 434 -12.80 -35.12 -32.21
#